data_91c0b22b8f654cbfc8a1d4df1b8f080c
#
_entry.id   91c0b22b8f654cbfc8a1d4df1b8f080c
#
_cell.length_a   1.000
_cell.length_b   1.000
_cell.length_c   1.000
_cell.angle_alpha   90.00
_cell.angle_beta   90.00
_cell.angle_gamma   90.00
#
_symmetry.space_group_name_H-M   'P 1'
#
loop_
_entity.id
_entity.type
_entity.pdbx_description
1 polymer ?
#
loop_
_entity_poly.entity_id
_entity_poly.type
_entity_poly.pdbx_seq_one_letter_code
_entity_poly.pdbx_strand_id
1 'polypeptide(L)'
;MAHAGRSFWRLVRRRVGCLMLAYRLNDKNAVRQAHGGTPEVLSEILQDDVNLAVWQRQLPAHIEDFGALLLSMGEPLAESMPLQVRGGEVEPDLTTLARGYSDLQGYQGFIADVSWLVSAYACLLGAECVGLRLRVLDKAMCPRFHVDHVPVRLITTYGGVGSQWLHEDVMDRKQLGRLDAEPTNAADIQQINSGEVALLKGERWHGNEG
;
A
#
# COMPACT_ATOMS: atom_id res chain seq x y z
N MET A 1 -5.87 20.64 3.98
CA MET A 1 -5.60 19.26 4.39
C MET A 1 -6.20 18.83 5.73
N ALA A 2 -6.43 19.70 6.71
CA ALA A 2 -6.92 19.30 8.04
C ALA A 2 -8.39 18.81 8.13
N HIS A 3 -9.24 19.01 7.11
CA HIS A 3 -10.66 18.62 7.15
C HIS A 3 -10.92 17.20 6.63
N ALA A 4 -10.20 16.72 5.64
CA ALA A 4 -10.35 15.37 5.09
C ALA A 4 -9.92 14.28 6.11
N GLY A 5 -8.88 14.54 6.90
CA GLY A 5 -8.40 13.60 7.91
C GLY A 5 -9.43 13.23 8.96
N ARG A 6 -10.21 14.21 9.47
CA ARG A 6 -11.19 13.96 10.53
C ARG A 6 -12.38 13.10 10.10
N SER A 7 -12.79 13.19 8.85
CA SER A 7 -13.87 12.38 8.27
C SER A 7 -13.44 10.92 8.12
N PHE A 8 -12.24 10.68 7.59
CA PHE A 8 -11.64 9.37 7.44
C PHE A 8 -11.55 8.62 8.79
N TRP A 9 -11.01 9.26 9.83
CA TRP A 9 -10.86 8.66 11.15
C TRP A 9 -12.19 8.27 11.81
N ARG A 10 -13.25 9.04 11.59
CA ARG A 10 -14.60 8.71 12.10
C ARG A 10 -15.20 7.51 11.36
N LEU A 11 -14.98 7.37 10.06
CA LEU A 11 -15.51 6.28 9.25
C LEU A 11 -14.83 4.95 9.61
N VAL A 12 -13.50 4.96 9.72
CA VAL A 12 -12.71 3.79 10.10
C VAL A 12 -13.10 3.29 11.48
N ARG A 13 -13.20 4.17 12.49
CA ARG A 13 -13.62 3.78 13.85
C ARG A 13 -15.05 3.21 13.92
N ARG A 14 -15.99 3.68 13.09
CA ARG A 14 -17.35 3.13 13.02
C ARG A 14 -17.42 1.74 12.38
N ARG A 15 -16.61 1.47 11.35
CA ARG A 15 -16.63 0.16 10.67
C ARG A 15 -15.94 -0.94 11.48
N VAL A 16 -14.84 -0.65 12.16
CA VAL A 16 -14.12 -1.63 13.00
C VAL A 16 -14.99 -2.10 14.19
N GLY A 17 -15.84 -1.26 14.75
CA GLY A 17 -16.72 -1.63 15.86
C GLY A 17 -17.95 -2.47 15.48
N CYS A 18 -18.30 -2.61 14.20
CA CYS A 18 -19.52 -3.27 13.72
C CYS A 18 -19.30 -4.59 12.99
N LEU A 19 -18.06 -5.02 12.76
CA LEU A 19 -17.71 -6.16 11.87
C LEU A 19 -17.57 -7.51 12.58
N MET A 20 -17.90 -7.60 13.89
CA MET A 20 -17.83 -8.90 14.62
C MET A 20 -19.09 -9.79 14.48
N LEU A 21 -20.06 -9.43 13.66
CA LEU A 21 -21.33 -10.20 13.56
C LEU A 21 -21.89 -10.22 12.13
N ALA A 22 -21.30 -10.99 11.23
CA ALA A 22 -22.02 -11.62 10.12
C ALA A 22 -21.16 -12.65 9.40
N TYR A 23 -21.00 -13.81 9.97
CA TYR A 23 -20.66 -15.01 9.20
C TYR A 23 -21.84 -15.32 8.28
N ARG A 24 -21.80 -14.87 7.05
CA ARG A 24 -22.67 -15.40 5.98
C ARG A 24 -21.84 -16.33 5.12
N LEU A 25 -22.13 -17.61 5.23
CA LEU A 25 -21.92 -18.59 4.19
C LEU A 25 -22.61 -18.07 2.94
N ASN A 26 -21.88 -17.57 1.98
CA ASN A 26 -22.44 -17.34 0.66
C ASN A 26 -21.35 -17.50 -0.40
N ASP A 27 -21.75 -18.07 -1.52
CA ASP A 27 -21.06 -18.28 -2.79
C ASP A 27 -19.67 -17.68 -2.89
N LYS A 28 -18.75 -18.39 -3.56
CA LYS A 28 -17.45 -17.85 -4.03
C LYS A 28 -17.73 -16.60 -4.84
N ASN A 29 -17.91 -15.46 -4.17
CA ASN A 29 -17.97 -14.17 -4.82
C ASN A 29 -16.66 -13.97 -5.57
N ALA A 30 -16.75 -13.66 -6.85
CA ALA A 30 -15.59 -13.33 -7.65
C ALA A 30 -14.79 -12.23 -6.93
N VAL A 31 -13.50 -12.49 -6.71
CA VAL A 31 -12.61 -11.53 -6.08
C VAL A 31 -12.55 -10.27 -6.93
N ARG A 32 -12.69 -9.10 -6.30
CA ARG A 32 -12.72 -7.81 -6.97
C ARG A 32 -11.63 -6.87 -6.45
N GLN A 33 -11.36 -5.85 -7.22
CA GLN A 33 -10.48 -4.74 -6.89
C GLN A 33 -11.30 -3.47 -6.68
N ALA A 34 -10.99 -2.71 -5.64
CA ALA A 34 -11.65 -1.45 -5.32
C ALA A 34 -10.76 -0.27 -5.72
N HIS A 35 -11.30 0.67 -6.49
CA HIS A 35 -10.60 1.88 -6.92
C HIS A 35 -11.42 3.11 -6.54
N GLY A 36 -10.74 4.20 -6.11
CA GLY A 36 -11.43 5.45 -5.77
C GLY A 36 -10.51 6.64 -5.64
N GLY A 37 -11.07 7.84 -5.84
CA GLY A 37 -10.32 9.10 -5.77
C GLY A 37 -10.12 9.65 -4.35
N THR A 38 -10.64 8.97 -3.32
CA THR A 38 -10.51 9.41 -1.93
C THR A 38 -9.97 8.27 -1.05
N PRO A 39 -9.31 8.58 0.08
CA PRO A 39 -8.66 7.57 0.93
C PRO A 39 -9.64 6.57 1.56
N GLU A 40 -10.93 6.88 1.61
CA GLU A 40 -11.97 6.00 2.15
C GLU A 40 -12.03 4.66 1.40
N VAL A 41 -11.64 4.62 0.12
CA VAL A 41 -11.60 3.39 -0.68
C VAL A 41 -10.68 2.33 -0.06
N LEU A 42 -9.64 2.74 0.66
CA LEU A 42 -8.73 1.80 1.32
C LEU A 42 -9.45 0.94 2.37
N SER A 43 -10.58 1.40 2.91
CA SER A 43 -11.38 0.62 3.85
C SER A 43 -12.10 -0.57 3.21
N GLU A 44 -12.25 -0.57 1.87
CA GLU A 44 -12.84 -1.70 1.14
C GLU A 44 -11.98 -2.98 1.25
N ILE A 45 -10.68 -2.85 1.58
CA ILE A 45 -9.81 -4.01 1.80
C ILE A 45 -10.32 -4.94 2.93
N LEU A 46 -11.17 -4.42 3.82
CA LEU A 46 -11.77 -5.19 4.92
C LEU A 46 -12.93 -6.08 4.44
N GLN A 47 -13.43 -5.92 3.21
CA GLN A 47 -14.46 -6.78 2.64
C GLN A 47 -13.83 -8.10 2.19
N ASP A 48 -14.54 -9.23 2.39
CA ASP A 48 -14.00 -10.56 2.09
C ASP A 48 -13.71 -10.75 0.60
N ASP A 49 -14.52 -10.14 -0.28
CA ASP A 49 -14.42 -10.21 -1.73
C ASP A 49 -13.40 -9.23 -2.34
N VAL A 50 -12.73 -8.37 -1.56
CA VAL A 50 -11.73 -7.41 -2.05
C VAL A 50 -10.33 -7.87 -1.69
N ASN A 51 -9.46 -8.08 -2.69
CA ASN A 51 -8.05 -8.43 -2.49
C ASN A 51 -7.09 -7.26 -2.73
N LEU A 52 -7.54 -6.22 -3.44
CA LEU A 52 -6.79 -5.00 -3.73
C LEU A 52 -7.69 -3.78 -3.59
N ALA A 53 -7.24 -2.77 -2.86
CA ALA A 53 -7.89 -1.46 -2.78
C ALA A 53 -6.89 -0.37 -3.15
N VAL A 54 -7.22 0.47 -4.15
CA VAL A 54 -6.34 1.51 -4.70
C VAL A 54 -6.96 2.89 -4.50
N TRP A 55 -6.27 3.74 -3.76
CA TRP A 55 -6.57 5.16 -3.71
C TRP A 55 -5.82 5.88 -4.83
N GLN A 56 -6.58 6.28 -5.84
CA GLN A 56 -6.10 7.01 -7.01
C GLN A 56 -5.93 8.49 -6.64
N ARG A 57 -4.76 8.84 -6.16
CA ARG A 57 -4.38 10.21 -5.80
C ARG A 57 -3.22 10.70 -6.66
N GLN A 58 -3.08 12.02 -6.74
CA GLN A 58 -1.87 12.67 -7.23
C GLN A 58 -1.05 13.19 -6.06
N LEU A 59 0.26 13.05 -6.14
CA LEU A 59 1.15 13.66 -5.18
C LEU A 59 1.14 15.19 -5.32
N PRO A 60 1.25 15.95 -4.21
CA PRO A 60 1.63 17.36 -4.29
C PRO A 60 2.97 17.52 -5.00
N ALA A 61 3.10 18.54 -5.86
CA ALA A 61 4.27 18.73 -6.71
C ALA A 61 5.60 18.68 -5.94
N HIS A 62 5.68 19.30 -4.74
CA HIS A 62 6.90 19.30 -3.94
C HIS A 62 7.31 17.89 -3.44
N ILE A 63 6.37 16.95 -3.28
CA ILE A 63 6.66 15.55 -2.91
C ILE A 63 7.07 14.76 -4.16
N GLU A 64 6.40 15.00 -5.28
CA GLU A 64 6.75 14.41 -6.57
C GLU A 64 8.16 14.81 -6.99
N ASP A 65 8.49 16.10 -6.89
CA ASP A 65 9.83 16.64 -7.18
C ASP A 65 10.90 16.03 -6.27
N PHE A 66 10.61 15.83 -4.97
CA PHE A 66 11.50 15.14 -4.05
C PHE A 66 11.78 13.71 -4.48
N GLY A 67 10.75 12.93 -4.84
CA GLY A 67 10.89 11.57 -5.36
C GLY A 67 11.72 11.51 -6.65
N ALA A 68 11.46 12.42 -7.59
CA ALA A 68 12.22 12.54 -8.83
C ALA A 68 13.70 12.92 -8.59
N LEU A 69 13.96 13.80 -7.64
CA LEU A 69 15.31 14.19 -7.25
C LEU A 69 16.09 13.00 -6.68
N LEU A 70 15.49 12.24 -5.75
CA LEU A 70 16.15 11.04 -5.21
C LEU A 70 16.51 10.03 -6.30
N LEU A 71 15.62 9.81 -7.27
CA LEU A 71 15.91 8.94 -8.41
C LEU A 71 17.05 9.48 -9.28
N SER A 72 17.10 10.80 -9.52
CA SER A 72 18.10 11.42 -10.36
C SER A 72 19.51 11.35 -9.77
N MET A 73 19.64 11.29 -8.44
CA MET A 73 20.92 11.15 -7.75
C MET A 73 21.57 9.78 -8.00
N GLY A 74 20.78 8.76 -8.33
CA GLY A 74 21.28 7.41 -8.61
C GLY A 74 21.92 6.72 -7.40
N GLU A 75 21.71 7.25 -6.20
CA GLU A 75 22.27 6.67 -4.98
C GLU A 75 21.36 5.56 -4.42
N PRO A 76 21.92 4.45 -3.95
CA PRO A 76 21.15 3.39 -3.36
C PRO A 76 20.55 3.85 -2.02
N LEU A 77 19.23 3.79 -1.88
CA LEU A 77 18.55 4.02 -0.63
C LEU A 77 17.78 2.76 -0.25
N ALA A 78 18.08 2.19 0.91
CA ALA A 78 17.49 0.95 1.37
C ALA A 78 17.34 0.96 2.90
N GLU A 79 16.20 1.46 3.36
CA GLU A 79 15.89 1.56 4.78
C GLU A 79 14.76 0.63 5.19
N SER A 80 14.81 0.12 6.42
CA SER A 80 13.77 -0.72 7.01
C SER A 80 13.73 -0.46 8.51
N MET A 81 12.55 -0.18 9.03
CA MET A 81 12.38 0.11 10.45
C MET A 81 11.05 -0.42 11.00
N PRO A 82 11.02 -0.95 12.22
CA PRO A 82 9.79 -1.20 12.95
C PRO A 82 9.30 0.10 13.58
N LEU A 83 8.00 0.37 13.47
CA LEU A 83 7.35 1.55 14.03
C LEU A 83 6.29 1.14 15.03
N GLN A 84 6.34 1.69 16.24
CA GLN A 84 5.28 1.54 17.25
C GLN A 84 4.19 2.57 16.97
N VAL A 85 2.95 2.12 16.75
CA VAL A 85 1.87 2.97 16.22
C VAL A 85 0.54 2.83 16.97
N ARG A 86 0.38 1.77 17.77
CA ARG A 86 -0.78 1.51 18.63
C ARG A 86 -2.13 1.85 17.97
N GLY A 87 -2.41 1.20 16.85
CA GLY A 87 -3.68 1.44 16.12
C GLY A 87 -3.80 2.83 15.50
N GLY A 88 -2.69 3.53 15.28
CA GLY A 88 -2.65 4.90 14.77
C GLY A 88 -2.85 5.99 15.84
N GLU A 89 -2.84 5.64 17.14
CA GLU A 89 -2.94 6.60 18.24
C GLU A 89 -1.59 7.26 18.58
N VAL A 90 -0.48 6.58 18.23
CA VAL A 90 0.87 7.09 18.42
C VAL A 90 1.43 7.53 17.07
N GLU A 91 1.91 8.76 17.00
CA GLU A 91 2.58 9.26 15.81
C GLU A 91 3.86 8.45 15.55
N PRO A 92 4.09 7.93 14.31
CA PRO A 92 5.28 7.15 14.02
C PRO A 92 6.55 8.01 14.09
N ASP A 93 7.59 7.49 14.74
CA ASP A 93 8.90 8.13 14.74
C ASP A 93 9.62 7.86 13.40
N LEU A 94 9.66 8.88 12.56
CA LEU A 94 10.31 8.87 11.24
C LEU A 94 11.59 9.73 11.19
N THR A 95 12.14 10.10 12.34
CA THR A 95 13.30 11.02 12.42
C THR A 95 14.54 10.51 11.71
N THR A 96 14.67 9.21 11.49
CA THR A 96 15.79 8.59 10.79
C THR A 96 15.49 8.28 9.32
N LEU A 97 14.23 8.32 8.89
CA LEU A 97 13.83 7.95 7.54
C LEU A 97 14.39 8.95 6.52
N ALA A 98 15.19 8.45 5.59
CA ALA A 98 15.85 9.24 4.53
C ALA A 98 16.57 10.49 5.07
N ARG A 99 17.12 10.40 6.30
CA ARG A 99 17.70 11.54 7.02
C ARG A 99 18.84 12.23 6.25
N GLY A 100 19.59 11.48 5.46
CA GLY A 100 20.66 12.02 4.60
C GLY A 100 20.17 13.04 3.56
N TYR A 101 18.85 13.11 3.32
CA TYR A 101 18.21 13.98 2.34
C TYR A 101 17.32 15.06 2.99
N SER A 102 17.47 15.28 4.32
CA SER A 102 16.61 16.18 5.10
C SER A 102 16.66 17.64 4.65
N ASP A 103 17.75 18.05 4.00
CA ASP A 103 17.96 19.42 3.50
C ASP A 103 17.36 19.64 2.11
N LEU A 104 16.88 18.57 1.45
CA LEU A 104 16.27 18.69 0.13
C LEU A 104 14.84 19.21 0.21
N GLN A 105 14.48 20.02 -0.79
CA GLN A 105 13.11 20.51 -0.92
C GLN A 105 12.14 19.33 -1.06
N GLY A 106 10.99 19.40 -0.38
CA GLY A 106 9.96 18.36 -0.40
C GLY A 106 10.12 17.27 0.67
N TYR A 107 11.30 17.13 1.31
CA TYR A 107 11.53 16.13 2.35
C TYR A 107 10.47 16.17 3.45
N GLN A 108 10.18 17.34 4.01
CA GLN A 108 9.18 17.47 5.10
C GLN A 108 7.77 17.05 4.65
N GLY A 109 7.41 17.37 3.40
CA GLY A 109 6.15 16.92 2.80
C GLY A 109 6.10 15.39 2.64
N PHE A 110 7.20 14.80 2.19
CA PHE A 110 7.35 13.35 2.08
C PHE A 110 7.21 12.67 3.45
N ILE A 111 7.91 13.14 4.49
CA ILE A 111 7.81 12.59 5.85
C ILE A 111 6.39 12.70 6.39
N ALA A 112 5.73 13.84 6.19
CA ALA A 112 4.34 14.04 6.61
C ALA A 112 3.37 13.08 5.90
N ASP A 113 3.59 12.81 4.61
CA ASP A 113 2.78 11.86 3.85
C ASP A 113 3.00 10.43 4.33
N VAL A 114 4.26 10.01 4.53
CA VAL A 114 4.57 8.68 5.08
C VAL A 114 3.98 8.52 6.48
N SER A 115 4.10 9.51 7.35
CA SER A 115 3.51 9.50 8.71
C SER A 115 1.99 9.29 8.65
N TRP A 116 1.31 10.02 7.76
CA TRP A 116 -0.12 9.86 7.56
C TRP A 116 -0.49 8.45 7.07
N LEU A 117 0.23 7.91 6.08
CA LEU A 117 -0.03 6.58 5.52
C LEU A 117 0.19 5.48 6.56
N VAL A 118 1.27 5.55 7.35
CA VAL A 118 1.55 4.60 8.42
C VAL A 118 0.45 4.64 9.48
N SER A 119 0.03 5.82 9.90
CA SER A 119 -1.03 6.00 10.88
C SER A 119 -2.39 5.51 10.36
N ALA A 120 -2.70 5.79 9.09
CA ALA A 120 -3.91 5.32 8.43
C ALA A 120 -3.95 3.79 8.34
N TYR A 121 -2.86 3.17 7.92
CA TYR A 121 -2.69 1.72 7.86
C TYR A 121 -2.87 1.09 9.24
N ALA A 122 -2.19 1.61 10.26
CA ALA A 122 -2.26 1.10 11.62
C ALA A 122 -3.68 1.19 12.20
N CYS A 123 -4.35 2.33 11.99
CA CYS A 123 -5.73 2.51 12.45
C CYS A 123 -6.71 1.56 11.74
N LEU A 124 -6.57 1.41 10.41
CA LEU A 124 -7.45 0.57 9.61
C LEU A 124 -7.37 -0.90 10.00
N LEU A 125 -6.18 -1.38 10.29
CA LEU A 125 -5.90 -2.79 10.60
C LEU A 125 -5.77 -3.09 12.10
N GLY A 126 -5.87 -2.07 12.96
CA GLY A 126 -5.67 -2.20 14.40
C GLY A 126 -4.24 -2.63 14.77
N ALA A 127 -3.25 -2.24 13.95
CA ALA A 127 -1.86 -2.68 14.16
C ALA A 127 -1.17 -1.90 15.27
N GLU A 128 -0.46 -2.59 16.17
CA GLU A 128 0.36 -1.96 17.21
C GLU A 128 1.77 -1.65 16.74
N CYS A 129 2.25 -2.42 15.75
CA CYS A 129 3.56 -2.26 15.14
C CYS A 129 3.47 -2.42 13.62
N VAL A 130 4.17 -1.56 12.88
CA VAL A 130 4.24 -1.56 11.42
C VAL A 130 5.69 -1.65 10.98
N GLY A 131 5.99 -2.55 10.04
CA GLY A 131 7.29 -2.60 9.36
C GLY A 131 7.30 -1.66 8.16
N LEU A 132 8.03 -0.53 8.25
CA LEU A 132 8.23 0.40 7.14
C LEU A 132 9.47 0.00 6.32
N ARG A 133 9.36 0.06 5.00
CA ARG A 133 10.50 -0.11 4.07
C ARG A 133 10.49 1.01 3.04
N LEU A 134 11.62 1.68 2.90
CA LEU A 134 11.89 2.67 1.84
C LEU A 134 13.01 2.16 0.95
N ARG A 135 12.81 2.23 -0.37
CA ARG A 135 13.78 1.76 -1.37
C ARG A 135 13.83 2.70 -2.57
N VAL A 136 15.04 3.03 -3.01
CA VAL A 136 15.31 3.45 -4.39
C VAL A 136 15.76 2.21 -5.16
N LEU A 137 15.11 1.93 -6.26
CA LEU A 137 15.31 0.72 -7.05
C LEU A 137 15.71 1.07 -8.48
N ASP A 138 16.75 0.43 -8.99
CA ASP A 138 17.17 0.48 -10.39
C ASP A 138 16.44 -0.54 -11.27
N LYS A 139 15.84 -1.54 -10.64
CA LYS A 139 15.06 -2.61 -11.29
C LYS A 139 14.00 -3.15 -10.32
N ALA A 140 13.07 -3.93 -10.83
CA ALA A 140 12.07 -4.59 -10.00
C ALA A 140 12.75 -5.42 -8.89
N MET A 141 12.33 -5.19 -7.64
CA MET A 141 12.82 -5.95 -6.47
C MET A 141 12.46 -7.44 -6.60
N CYS A 142 11.24 -7.72 -7.01
CA CYS A 142 10.73 -9.06 -7.29
C CYS A 142 10.30 -9.10 -8.76
N PRO A 143 11.05 -9.78 -9.64
CA PRO A 143 10.77 -9.80 -11.08
C PRO A 143 9.61 -10.72 -11.46
N ARG A 144 8.96 -11.36 -10.50
CA ARG A 144 7.85 -12.30 -10.72
C ARG A 144 6.64 -11.91 -9.90
N PHE A 145 5.45 -12.17 -10.47
CA PHE A 145 4.22 -12.01 -9.73
C PHE A 145 4.14 -13.02 -8.58
N HIS A 146 3.72 -12.56 -7.42
CA HIS A 146 3.60 -13.35 -6.20
C HIS A 146 2.56 -12.73 -5.26
N VAL A 147 2.09 -13.50 -4.30
CA VAL A 147 1.32 -13.00 -3.16
C VAL A 147 2.29 -12.78 -1.99
N ASP A 148 2.17 -11.66 -1.32
CA ASP A 148 3.01 -11.34 -0.16
C ASP A 148 2.70 -12.24 1.05
N HIS A 149 3.74 -12.64 1.76
CA HIS A 149 3.61 -13.44 2.98
C HIS A 149 3.31 -12.59 4.22
N VAL A 150 2.31 -11.73 4.13
CA VAL A 150 1.80 -10.86 5.22
C VAL A 150 0.27 -10.87 5.18
N PRO A 151 -0.44 -10.39 6.23
CA PRO A 151 -1.90 -10.23 6.12
C PRO A 151 -2.29 -9.18 5.09
N VAL A 152 -1.74 -7.97 5.18
CA VAL A 152 -1.96 -6.88 4.23
C VAL A 152 -0.65 -6.12 4.03
N ARG A 153 -0.39 -5.69 2.80
CA ARG A 153 0.67 -4.76 2.47
C ARG A 153 0.08 -3.43 2.00
N LEU A 154 0.62 -2.33 2.52
CA LEU A 154 0.48 -1.02 1.90
C LEU A 154 1.68 -0.76 1.00
N ILE A 155 1.44 -0.30 -0.22
CA ILE A 155 2.48 0.12 -1.17
C ILE A 155 2.11 1.47 -1.79
N THR A 156 3.12 2.31 -1.99
CA THR A 156 3.05 3.55 -2.78
C THR A 156 4.41 3.83 -3.40
N THR A 157 4.44 4.49 -4.54
CA THR A 157 5.65 4.88 -5.27
C THR A 157 5.69 6.39 -5.37
N TYR A 158 6.77 7.01 -4.89
CA TYR A 158 6.95 8.48 -4.88
C TYR A 158 7.61 9.02 -6.14
N GLY A 159 8.14 8.13 -6.98
CA GLY A 159 8.77 8.52 -8.24
C GLY A 159 9.08 7.30 -9.11
N GLY A 160 9.09 7.48 -10.42
CA GLY A 160 9.36 6.41 -11.38
C GLY A 160 8.17 5.49 -11.66
N VAL A 161 8.45 4.25 -12.01
CA VAL A 161 7.45 3.25 -12.40
C VAL A 161 6.87 2.59 -11.15
N GLY A 162 5.54 2.58 -11.04
CA GLY A 162 4.84 1.95 -9.92
C GLY A 162 4.80 0.42 -10.00
N SER A 163 4.20 -0.20 -9.00
CA SER A 163 4.11 -1.66 -8.92
C SER A 163 3.09 -2.23 -9.91
N GLN A 164 3.42 -3.37 -10.49
CA GLN A 164 2.53 -4.12 -11.37
C GLN A 164 1.71 -5.14 -10.58
N TRP A 165 0.50 -5.42 -11.06
CA TRP A 165 -0.38 -6.42 -10.49
C TRP A 165 -1.22 -7.11 -11.58
N LEU A 166 -1.84 -8.24 -11.23
CA LEU A 166 -2.67 -9.02 -12.14
C LEU A 166 -4.10 -9.16 -11.57
N HIS A 167 -5.09 -9.16 -12.45
CA HIS A 167 -6.41 -9.65 -12.09
C HIS A 167 -6.36 -11.13 -11.73
N GLU A 168 -7.27 -11.57 -10.86
CA GLU A 168 -7.31 -12.93 -10.33
C GLU A 168 -7.49 -14.01 -11.40
N ASP A 169 -8.13 -13.67 -12.52
CA ASP A 169 -8.43 -14.57 -13.64
C ASP A 169 -7.29 -14.69 -14.67
N VAL A 170 -6.26 -13.86 -14.56
CA VAL A 170 -5.11 -13.86 -15.50
C VAL A 170 -4.18 -15.04 -15.27
N MET A 171 -4.02 -15.44 -14.01
CA MET A 171 -3.08 -16.51 -13.65
C MET A 171 -3.61 -17.31 -12.45
N ASP A 172 -3.52 -18.65 -12.51
CA ASP A 172 -3.75 -19.50 -11.34
C ASP A 172 -2.68 -19.20 -10.28
N ARG A 173 -3.10 -18.90 -9.06
CA ARG A 173 -2.21 -18.61 -7.91
C ARG A 173 -1.17 -19.70 -7.68
N LYS A 174 -1.48 -20.97 -7.97
CA LYS A 174 -0.53 -22.09 -7.89
C LYS A 174 0.64 -22.00 -8.88
N GLN A 175 0.51 -21.15 -9.88
CA GLN A 175 1.54 -20.89 -10.89
C GLN A 175 2.41 -19.68 -10.54
N LEU A 176 2.03 -18.88 -9.54
CA LEU A 176 2.78 -17.69 -9.13
C LEU A 176 4.25 -18.02 -8.80
N GLY A 177 5.14 -17.11 -9.19
CA GLY A 177 6.59 -17.27 -9.01
C GLY A 177 7.27 -18.19 -10.02
N ARG A 178 6.54 -18.86 -10.93
CA ARG A 178 7.10 -19.68 -11.99
C ARG A 178 7.38 -18.83 -13.23
N LEU A 179 8.59 -18.95 -13.76
CA LEU A 179 9.02 -18.17 -14.93
C LEU A 179 8.23 -18.50 -16.20
N ASP A 180 7.88 -19.77 -16.37
CA ASP A 180 7.13 -20.29 -17.52
C ASP A 180 5.64 -19.96 -17.51
N ALA A 181 5.14 -19.45 -16.38
CA ALA A 181 3.74 -19.04 -16.20
C ALA A 181 3.52 -17.52 -16.19
N GLU A 182 4.59 -16.72 -16.24
CA GLU A 182 4.45 -15.26 -16.29
C GLU A 182 3.63 -14.82 -17.52
N PRO A 183 2.71 -13.82 -17.36
CA PRO A 183 1.87 -13.38 -18.46
C PRO A 183 2.72 -12.78 -19.59
N THR A 184 2.45 -13.21 -20.82
CA THR A 184 3.16 -12.73 -22.01
C THR A 184 2.46 -11.56 -22.69
N ASN A 185 1.16 -11.36 -22.38
CA ASN A 185 0.38 -10.27 -22.94
C ASN A 185 0.43 -9.06 -21.98
N ALA A 186 1.01 -7.96 -22.44
CA ALA A 186 1.12 -6.74 -21.64
C ALA A 186 -0.25 -6.14 -21.23
N ALA A 187 -1.33 -6.45 -21.95
CA ALA A 187 -2.67 -5.98 -21.60
C ALA A 187 -3.24 -6.64 -20.32
N ASP A 188 -2.69 -7.79 -19.94
CA ASP A 188 -3.09 -8.50 -18.72
C ASP A 188 -2.41 -7.93 -17.47
N ILE A 189 -1.36 -7.13 -17.65
CA ILE A 189 -0.58 -6.53 -16.57
C ILE A 189 -1.15 -5.14 -16.27
N GLN A 190 -1.61 -4.98 -15.05
CA GLN A 190 -2.10 -3.71 -14.52
C GLN A 190 -1.01 -3.01 -13.72
N GLN A 191 -1.14 -1.71 -13.50
CA GLN A 191 -0.14 -0.91 -12.78
C GLN A 191 -0.80 0.00 -11.73
N ILE A 192 -0.19 0.06 -10.56
CA ILE A 192 -0.44 1.11 -9.57
C ILE A 192 0.48 2.26 -9.95
N ASN A 193 -0.07 3.41 -10.31
CA ASN A 193 0.72 4.54 -10.79
C ASN A 193 1.53 5.21 -9.66
N SER A 194 2.54 6.00 -10.04
CA SER A 194 3.25 6.84 -9.07
C SER A 194 2.28 7.77 -8.34
N GLY A 195 2.42 7.88 -7.03
CA GLY A 195 1.52 8.65 -6.17
C GLY A 195 0.31 7.87 -5.64
N GLU A 196 -0.21 6.88 -6.36
CA GLU A 196 -1.31 6.06 -5.88
C GLU A 196 -0.90 5.24 -4.66
N VAL A 197 -1.87 4.91 -3.82
CA VAL A 197 -1.68 4.07 -2.62
C VAL A 197 -2.51 2.83 -2.76
N ALA A 198 -1.90 1.67 -2.62
CA ALA A 198 -2.61 0.41 -2.66
C ALA A 198 -2.48 -0.39 -1.36
N LEU A 199 -3.57 -1.03 -0.96
CA LEU A 199 -3.59 -2.11 0.03
C LEU A 199 -3.85 -3.42 -0.69
N LEU A 200 -2.99 -4.41 -0.45
CA LEU A 200 -3.06 -5.74 -1.03
C LEU A 200 -3.18 -6.77 0.09
N LYS A 201 -4.18 -7.65 0.01
CA LYS A 201 -4.24 -8.82 0.87
C LYS A 201 -3.10 -9.77 0.52
N GLY A 202 -2.37 -10.21 1.52
CA GLY A 202 -1.38 -11.26 1.39
C GLY A 202 -1.94 -12.65 1.77
N GLU A 203 -1.11 -13.68 1.66
CA GLU A 203 -1.51 -15.07 1.92
C GLU A 203 -1.88 -15.34 3.39
N ARG A 204 -1.50 -14.45 4.33
CA ARG A 204 -1.88 -14.56 5.74
C ARG A 204 -3.22 -13.90 6.07
N TRP A 205 -3.89 -13.31 5.10
CA TRP A 205 -5.25 -12.85 5.29
C TRP A 205 -6.20 -14.03 5.17
N HIS A 206 -7.06 -14.25 6.17
CA HIS A 206 -8.02 -15.33 6.13
C HIS A 206 -8.94 -15.24 4.90
N GLY A 207 -9.00 -16.31 4.11
CA GLY A 207 -9.74 -16.37 2.85
C GLY A 207 -8.97 -15.85 1.63
N ASN A 208 -7.67 -15.50 1.77
CA ASN A 208 -6.79 -15.12 0.66
C ASN A 208 -5.55 -16.03 0.56
N GLU A 209 -5.61 -17.20 1.14
CA GLU A 209 -4.57 -18.23 1.06
C GLU A 209 -4.38 -18.66 -0.41
N GLY A 210 -3.12 -18.78 -0.84
CA GLY A 210 -2.71 -19.10 -2.20
C GLY A 210 -2.77 -20.58 -2.57
#